data_12565d299f487a19fcc0841573afdad7
#
_entry.id   12565d299f487a19fcc0841573afdad7
#
_cell.length_a   1.000
_cell.length_b   1.000
_cell.length_c   1.000
_cell.angle_alpha   90.00
_cell.angle_beta   90.00
_cell.angle_gamma   90.00
#
_symmetry.space_group_name_H-M   'P 1'
#
loop_
_entity.id
_entity.type
_entity.pdbx_description
1 polymer ?
#
loop_
_entity_poly.entity_id
_entity_poly.type
_entity_poly.pdbx_seq_one_letter_code
_entity_poly.pdbx_strand_id
1 'polypeptide(L)'
;MSNFQAVYFRGKDGAQPVRDFIDGLDPKRRAALLRQIDRLNGLSDAVPHLPHPYSSQISGELRELRCHMGSDHYRILYRRSDRLIVLLHAFPKTTGKVPPGEIKIAEGRWEDFKGRMEARPRKPPRAAGHDAP
;
A
#
# COMPACT_ATOMS: atom_id res chain seq x y z
N MET A 1 -13.14 -15.77 11.49
CA MET A 1 -11.81 -15.16 11.35
C MET A 1 -11.90 -13.90 10.53
N SER A 2 -11.28 -12.84 11.01
CA SER A 2 -11.26 -11.61 10.25
C SER A 2 -10.14 -11.65 9.21
N ASN A 3 -10.45 -11.16 8.02
CA ASN A 3 -9.46 -10.97 6.97
C ASN A 3 -8.61 -9.74 7.26
N PHE A 4 -7.50 -9.61 6.54
CA PHE A 4 -6.72 -8.38 6.56
C PHE A 4 -7.49 -7.30 5.81
N GLN A 5 -7.13 -6.05 6.06
CA GLN A 5 -7.77 -4.90 5.42
C GLN A 5 -6.71 -3.99 4.84
N ALA A 6 -6.82 -3.70 3.54
CA ALA A 6 -5.95 -2.71 2.89
C ALA A 6 -6.43 -1.31 3.26
N VAL A 7 -5.51 -0.46 3.67
CA VAL A 7 -5.79 0.93 4.04
C VAL A 7 -4.76 1.85 3.42
N TYR A 8 -5.15 3.08 3.10
CA TYR A 8 -4.22 4.07 2.56
C TYR A 8 -3.44 4.74 3.68
N PHE A 9 -2.13 4.78 3.53
CA PHE A 9 -1.31 5.61 4.41
C PHE A 9 -1.75 7.07 4.30
N ARG A 10 -1.86 7.74 5.44
CA ARG A 10 -2.20 9.16 5.52
C ARG A 10 -1.05 9.90 6.20
N GLY A 11 -0.51 10.91 5.53
CA GLY A 11 0.55 11.72 6.08
C GLY A 11 0.07 12.69 7.15
N LYS A 12 1.00 13.36 7.81
CA LYS A 12 0.70 14.33 8.86
C LYS A 12 -0.13 15.52 8.35
N ASP A 13 0.02 15.84 7.08
CA ASP A 13 -0.75 16.90 6.41
C ASP A 13 -2.14 16.44 5.97
N GLY A 14 -2.50 15.19 6.24
CA GLY A 14 -3.78 14.62 5.84
C GLY A 14 -3.79 14.02 4.44
N ALA A 15 -2.72 14.17 3.66
CA ALA A 15 -2.67 13.63 2.31
C ALA A 15 -2.59 12.10 2.32
N GLN A 16 -3.25 11.48 1.35
CA GLN A 16 -3.23 10.03 1.15
C GLN A 16 -2.58 9.75 -0.21
N PRO A 17 -1.25 9.64 -0.27
CA PRO A 17 -0.54 9.64 -1.56
C PRO A 17 -0.93 8.51 -2.51
N VAL A 18 -1.20 7.30 -1.99
CA VAL A 18 -1.62 6.21 -2.88
C VAL A 18 -3.02 6.46 -3.43
N ARG A 19 -3.93 6.92 -2.58
CA ARG A 19 -5.29 7.28 -3.03
C ARG A 19 -5.23 8.40 -4.06
N ASP A 20 -4.43 9.42 -3.81
CA ASP A 20 -4.29 10.56 -4.73
C ASP A 20 -3.73 10.10 -6.08
N PHE A 21 -2.75 9.19 -6.05
CA PHE A 21 -2.21 8.62 -7.28
C PHE A 21 -3.29 7.93 -8.09
N ILE A 22 -4.09 7.08 -7.44
CA ILE A 22 -5.16 6.33 -8.09
C ILE A 22 -6.24 7.27 -8.64
N ASP A 23 -6.63 8.26 -7.85
CA ASP A 23 -7.66 9.23 -8.25
C ASP A 23 -7.24 10.06 -9.47
N GLY A 24 -5.94 10.20 -9.70
CA GLY A 24 -5.41 10.91 -10.86
C GLY A 24 -5.40 10.08 -12.15
N LEU A 25 -5.71 8.80 -12.07
CA LEU A 25 -5.75 7.92 -13.24
C LEU A 25 -7.12 7.98 -13.92
N ASP A 26 -7.17 7.61 -15.20
CA ASP A 26 -8.44 7.46 -15.90
C ASP A 26 -9.26 6.31 -15.30
N PRO A 27 -10.59 6.26 -15.58
CA PRO A 27 -11.45 5.25 -14.95
C PRO A 27 -11.02 3.79 -15.13
N LYS A 28 -10.49 3.43 -16.31
CA LYS A 28 -10.06 2.05 -16.56
C LYS A 28 -8.85 1.67 -15.74
N ARG A 29 -7.85 2.56 -15.67
CA ARG A 29 -6.64 2.31 -14.90
C ARG A 29 -6.91 2.35 -13.41
N ARG A 30 -7.75 3.28 -12.97
CA ARG A 30 -8.21 3.34 -11.59
C ARG A 30 -8.85 2.03 -11.17
N ALA A 31 -9.79 1.51 -11.98
CA ALA A 31 -10.46 0.25 -11.68
C ALA A 31 -9.48 -0.93 -11.63
N ALA A 32 -8.47 -0.93 -12.50
CA ALA A 32 -7.47 -1.99 -12.50
C ALA A 32 -6.68 -2.03 -11.19
N LEU A 33 -6.26 -0.85 -10.69
CA LEU A 33 -5.52 -0.77 -9.44
C LEU A 33 -6.40 -1.13 -8.25
N LEU A 34 -7.63 -0.61 -8.20
CA LEU A 34 -8.56 -0.92 -7.11
C LEU A 34 -8.89 -2.40 -7.04
N ARG A 35 -8.99 -3.06 -8.18
CA ARG A 35 -9.23 -4.50 -8.25
C ARG A 35 -8.08 -5.30 -7.62
N GLN A 36 -6.84 -4.89 -7.87
CA GLN A 36 -5.68 -5.54 -7.26
C GLN A 36 -5.60 -5.28 -5.75
N ILE A 37 -5.91 -4.06 -5.33
CA ILE A 37 -5.96 -3.73 -3.90
C ILE A 37 -7.00 -4.59 -3.20
N ASP A 38 -8.15 -4.81 -3.84
CA ASP A 38 -9.22 -5.63 -3.24
C ASP A 38 -8.78 -7.07 -2.99
N ARG A 39 -7.85 -7.60 -3.78
CA ARG A 39 -7.30 -8.95 -3.53
C ARG A 39 -6.60 -9.02 -2.17
N LEU A 40 -6.01 -7.93 -1.71
CA LEU A 40 -5.35 -7.89 -0.40
C LEU A 40 -6.36 -8.06 0.73
N ASN A 41 -7.59 -7.60 0.54
CA ASN A 41 -8.64 -7.75 1.55
C ASN A 41 -9.08 -9.19 1.75
N GLY A 42 -8.72 -10.08 0.84
CA GLY A 42 -9.00 -11.51 0.96
C GLY A 42 -7.93 -12.30 1.70
N LEU A 43 -6.82 -11.66 2.05
CA LEU A 43 -5.74 -12.34 2.76
C LEU A 43 -6.12 -12.62 4.21
N SER A 44 -5.50 -13.67 4.78
CA SER A 44 -5.78 -14.13 6.13
C SER A 44 -4.53 -14.79 6.69
N ASP A 45 -4.58 -15.24 7.95
CA ASP A 45 -3.47 -15.97 8.54
C ASP A 45 -3.16 -17.27 7.80
N ALA A 46 -4.18 -17.89 7.20
CA ALA A 46 -3.99 -19.12 6.43
C ALA A 46 -3.32 -18.85 5.08
N VAL A 47 -3.63 -17.70 4.45
CA VAL A 47 -3.05 -17.30 3.16
C VAL A 47 -2.59 -15.84 3.32
N PRO A 48 -1.39 -15.62 3.90
CA PRO A 48 -0.97 -14.26 4.28
C PRO A 48 -0.44 -13.41 3.14
N HIS A 49 -0.13 -14.00 1.99
CA HIS A 49 0.44 -13.27 0.86
C HIS A 49 -0.20 -13.71 -0.44
N LEU A 50 -0.37 -12.75 -1.36
CA LEU A 50 -0.78 -13.09 -2.73
C LEU A 50 0.37 -13.82 -3.43
N PRO A 51 0.06 -14.79 -4.31
CA PRO A 51 1.10 -15.48 -5.07
C PRO A 51 1.69 -14.59 -6.15
N HIS A 52 2.92 -14.93 -6.59
CA HIS A 52 3.49 -14.34 -7.78
C HIS A 52 2.60 -14.70 -8.98
N PRO A 53 2.33 -13.82 -9.93
CA PRO A 53 2.93 -12.49 -10.14
C PRO A 53 2.16 -11.31 -9.52
N TYR A 54 1.14 -11.55 -8.72
CA TYR A 54 0.33 -10.47 -8.16
C TYR A 54 1.09 -9.65 -7.12
N SER A 55 1.96 -10.31 -6.38
CA SER A 55 2.75 -9.65 -5.34
C SER A 55 4.11 -10.32 -5.22
N SER A 56 5.09 -9.56 -4.75
CA SER A 56 6.41 -10.12 -4.41
C SER A 56 7.05 -9.31 -3.31
N GLN A 57 8.01 -9.96 -2.63
CA GLN A 57 8.78 -9.32 -1.57
C GLN A 57 9.81 -8.37 -2.19
N ILE A 58 9.96 -7.21 -1.57
CA ILE A 58 10.98 -6.23 -1.97
C ILE A 58 12.18 -6.31 -1.02
N SER A 59 11.93 -6.12 0.27
CA SER A 59 12.98 -6.12 1.28
C SER A 59 12.34 -6.29 2.65
N GLY A 60 12.76 -7.31 3.39
CA GLY A 60 12.15 -7.60 4.69
C GLY A 60 10.65 -7.82 4.54
N GLU A 61 9.84 -7.05 5.25
CA GLU A 61 8.38 -7.16 5.18
C GLU A 61 7.74 -6.23 4.17
N LEU A 62 8.53 -5.40 3.49
CA LEU A 62 8.04 -4.53 2.43
C LEU A 62 7.79 -5.36 1.18
N ARG A 63 6.59 -5.24 0.62
CA ARG A 63 6.17 -5.97 -0.56
C ARG A 63 5.64 -5.04 -1.62
N GLU A 64 5.59 -5.52 -2.86
CA GLU A 64 4.99 -4.78 -3.97
C GLU A 64 3.73 -5.49 -4.43
N LEU A 65 2.71 -4.70 -4.77
CA LEU A 65 1.51 -5.17 -5.47
C LEU A 65 1.68 -4.77 -6.94
N ARG A 66 1.55 -5.74 -7.83
CA ARG A 66 1.73 -5.52 -9.27
C ARG A 66 0.40 -5.29 -9.94
N CYS A 67 0.29 -4.17 -10.64
CA CYS A 67 -0.91 -3.79 -11.36
C CYS A 67 -0.55 -3.47 -12.80
N HIS A 68 -1.48 -3.73 -13.72
CA HIS A 68 -1.28 -3.32 -15.11
C HIS A 68 -2.62 -3.07 -15.80
N MET A 69 -2.56 -2.23 -16.82
CA MET A 69 -3.64 -2.03 -17.77
C MET A 69 -2.98 -1.93 -19.14
N GLY A 70 -3.22 -2.96 -19.98
CA GLY A 70 -2.50 -3.05 -21.25
C GLY A 70 -1.00 -3.17 -21.00
N SER A 71 -0.23 -2.29 -21.63
CA SER A 71 1.22 -2.26 -21.48
C SER A 71 1.69 -1.34 -20.33
N ASP A 72 0.77 -0.63 -19.69
CA ASP A 72 1.12 0.23 -18.56
C ASP A 72 1.18 -0.58 -17.29
N HIS A 73 2.29 -0.48 -16.58
CA HIS A 73 2.53 -1.20 -15.35
C HIS A 73 2.66 -0.23 -14.18
N TYR A 74 2.12 -0.64 -13.05
CA TYR A 74 2.16 0.14 -11.81
C TYR A 74 2.59 -0.75 -10.66
N ARG A 75 3.19 -0.14 -9.65
CA ARG A 75 3.53 -0.83 -8.40
C ARG A 75 2.97 -0.06 -7.24
N ILE A 76 2.43 -0.79 -6.27
CA ILE A 76 2.02 -0.22 -4.98
C ILE A 76 2.83 -0.93 -3.92
N LEU A 77 3.65 -0.18 -3.20
CA LEU A 77 4.47 -0.73 -2.13
C LEU A 77 3.65 -0.71 -0.84
N TYR A 78 3.66 -1.81 -0.12
CA TYR A 78 2.86 -1.95 1.08
C TYR A 78 3.58 -2.79 2.13
N ARG A 79 3.12 -2.64 3.37
CA ARG A 79 3.64 -3.43 4.47
C ARG A 79 2.51 -3.68 5.47
N ARG A 80 2.55 -4.83 6.12
CA ARG A 80 1.50 -5.23 7.05
C ARG A 80 1.78 -4.71 8.45
N SER A 81 0.72 -4.24 9.12
CA SER A 81 0.72 -3.90 10.53
C SER A 81 -0.49 -4.59 11.15
N ASP A 82 -0.26 -5.70 11.83
CA ASP A 82 -1.32 -6.55 12.40
C ASP A 82 -2.32 -6.96 11.30
N ARG A 83 -3.58 -6.55 11.39
CA ARG A 83 -4.61 -6.85 10.39
C ARG A 83 -4.66 -5.85 9.24
N LEU A 84 -3.87 -4.79 9.31
CA LEU A 84 -3.85 -3.78 8.28
C LEU A 84 -2.75 -4.04 7.27
N ILE A 85 -3.08 -3.81 6.01
CA ILE A 85 -2.11 -3.76 4.93
C ILE A 85 -2.02 -2.31 4.52
N VAL A 86 -0.91 -1.66 4.89
CA VAL A 86 -0.76 -0.22 4.73
C VAL A 86 -0.16 0.07 3.37
N LEU A 87 -0.94 0.71 2.50
CA LEU A 87 -0.52 1.09 1.15
C LEU A 87 0.29 2.37 1.25
N LEU A 88 1.61 2.27 0.99
CA LEU A 88 2.56 3.31 1.31
C LEU A 88 2.92 4.21 0.13
N HIS A 89 3.07 3.62 -1.06
CA HIS A 89 3.57 4.37 -2.22
C HIS A 89 3.13 3.69 -3.51
N ALA A 90 2.73 4.50 -4.49
CA ALA A 90 2.31 4.01 -5.80
C ALA A 90 3.04 4.79 -6.88
N PHE A 91 3.45 4.11 -7.95
CA PHE A 91 4.20 4.74 -9.03
C PHE A 91 4.10 3.92 -10.31
N PRO A 92 4.27 4.56 -11.48
CA PRO A 92 4.38 3.82 -12.74
C PRO A 92 5.71 3.09 -12.79
N LYS A 93 5.66 1.82 -13.20
CA LYS A 93 6.86 0.99 -13.31
C LYS A 93 7.33 0.97 -14.76
N THR A 94 8.58 1.35 -15.00
CA THR A 94 9.12 1.40 -16.35
C THR A 94 9.92 0.18 -16.72
N THR A 95 10.91 -0.20 -15.93
CA THR A 95 11.79 -1.36 -16.23
C THR A 95 12.40 -1.94 -14.96
N GLY A 96 12.81 -3.21 -15.05
CA GLY A 96 13.69 -3.84 -14.05
C GLY A 96 13.19 -3.85 -12.63
N LYS A 97 14.12 -3.71 -11.71
CA LYS A 97 13.83 -3.71 -10.28
C LYS A 97 13.19 -2.39 -9.84
N VAL A 98 12.49 -2.43 -8.71
CA VAL A 98 11.96 -1.21 -8.10
C VAL A 98 13.12 -0.28 -7.75
N PRO A 99 13.12 0.98 -8.22
CA PRO A 99 14.20 1.90 -7.93
C PRO A 99 14.37 2.15 -6.42
N PRO A 100 15.62 2.28 -5.93
CA PRO A 100 15.85 2.53 -4.51
C PRO A 100 15.13 3.76 -3.95
N GLY A 101 14.95 4.81 -4.76
CA GLY A 101 14.24 6.01 -4.33
C GLY A 101 12.78 5.75 -3.98
N GLU A 102 12.12 4.85 -4.73
CA GLU A 102 10.74 4.49 -4.46
C GLU A 102 10.64 3.69 -3.15
N ILE A 103 11.59 2.79 -2.93
CA ILE A 103 11.67 2.01 -1.70
C ILE A 103 11.86 2.94 -0.51
N LYS A 104 12.75 3.93 -0.65
CA LYS A 104 13.04 4.87 0.43
C LYS A 104 11.81 5.69 0.82
N ILE A 105 11.02 6.11 -0.16
CA ILE A 105 9.76 6.83 0.12
C ILE A 105 8.83 5.94 0.94
N ALA A 106 8.65 4.70 0.51
CA ALA A 106 7.77 3.76 1.23
C ALA A 106 8.25 3.51 2.65
N GLU A 107 9.55 3.31 2.83
CA GLU A 107 10.12 3.06 4.16
C GLU A 107 9.97 4.27 5.08
N GLY A 108 10.15 5.49 4.55
CA GLY A 108 9.96 6.70 5.33
C GLY A 108 8.50 6.86 5.79
N ARG A 109 7.57 6.54 4.91
CA ARG A 109 6.14 6.58 5.25
C ARG A 109 5.78 5.50 6.27
N TRP A 110 6.38 4.33 6.17
CA TRP A 110 6.16 3.27 7.15
C TRP A 110 6.64 3.70 8.54
N GLU A 111 7.81 4.33 8.64
CA GLU A 111 8.33 4.82 9.91
C GLU A 111 7.40 5.88 10.50
N ASP A 112 6.87 6.79 9.67
CA ASP A 112 5.89 7.78 10.10
C ASP A 112 4.62 7.09 10.61
N PHE A 113 4.11 6.11 9.86
CA PHE A 113 2.93 5.34 10.28
C PHE A 113 3.15 4.69 11.64
N LYS A 114 4.25 3.96 11.80
CA LYS A 114 4.52 3.24 13.04
C LYS A 114 4.68 4.20 14.22
N GLY A 115 5.41 5.27 14.02
CA GLY A 115 5.62 6.26 15.08
C GLY A 115 4.31 6.85 15.58
N ARG A 116 3.39 7.19 14.66
CA ARG A 116 2.10 7.76 15.04
C ARG A 116 1.17 6.73 15.65
N MET A 117 1.18 5.49 15.14
CA MET A 117 0.34 4.42 15.68
C MET A 117 0.75 4.01 17.09
N GLU A 118 2.04 4.08 17.39
CA GLU A 118 2.59 3.72 18.70
C GLU A 118 2.55 4.88 19.70
N ALA A 119 2.31 6.10 19.24
CA ALA A 119 2.26 7.28 20.11
C ALA A 119 1.15 7.19 21.16
N ARG A 120 1.42 7.68 22.37
CA ARG A 120 0.46 7.73 23.47
C ARG A 120 0.46 9.11 24.09
N PRO A 121 -0.64 9.88 24.05
CA PRO A 121 -1.86 9.57 23.31
C PRO A 121 -1.68 9.77 21.80
N ARG A 122 -2.55 9.12 21.02
CA ARG A 122 -2.53 9.30 19.57
C ARG A 122 -3.10 10.67 19.22
N LYS A 123 -2.49 11.28 18.19
CA LYS A 123 -2.90 12.60 17.70
C LYS A 123 -3.41 12.52 16.27
N PRO A 124 -4.49 13.24 15.94
CA PRO A 124 -4.93 13.32 14.54
C PRO A 124 -3.89 14.06 13.68
N PRO A 125 -3.92 13.86 12.32
CA PRO A 125 -4.78 12.93 11.63
C PRO A 125 -4.33 11.48 11.82
N ARG A 126 -5.23 10.54 11.57
CA ARG A 126 -4.88 9.13 11.61
C ARG A 126 -3.81 8.83 10.57
N ALA A 127 -2.93 7.86 10.87
CA ALA A 127 -1.83 7.50 9.98
C ALA A 127 -2.27 6.67 8.78
N ALA A 128 -3.47 6.11 8.81
CA ALA A 128 -4.06 5.34 7.72
C ALA A 128 -5.55 5.59 7.65
N GLY A 129 -6.24 4.99 6.69
CA GLY A 129 -7.64 5.23 6.41
C GLY A 129 -8.54 5.32 7.64
N HIS A 130 -9.74 5.86 7.50
CA HIS A 130 -10.61 6.16 8.65
C HIS A 130 -10.98 4.94 9.48
N ASP A 131 -10.84 3.72 8.94
CA ASP A 131 -11.08 2.47 9.66
C ASP A 131 -9.87 2.00 10.45
N ALA A 132 -8.73 2.66 10.30
CA ALA A 132 -7.52 2.26 11.01
C ALA A 132 -7.65 2.56 12.51
N PRO A 133 -7.14 1.69 13.35
CA PRO A 133 -7.19 1.89 14.80
C PRO A 133 -6.38 3.08 15.26
#